data_a469f2448ec54bb58a1b75f5ab6511ac
#
_entry.id   a469f2448ec54bb58a1b75f5ab6511ac
#
_cell.length_a   1.000
_cell.length_b   1.000
_cell.length_c   1.000
_cell.angle_alpha   90.00
_cell.angle_beta   90.00
_cell.angle_gamma   90.00
#
_symmetry.space_group_name_H-M   'P 1'
#
loop_
_entity.id
_entity.type
_entity.pdbx_description
1 polymer ?
#
loop_
_entity_poly.entity_id
_entity_poly.type
_entity_poly.pdbx_seq_one_letter_code
_entity_poly.pdbx_strand_id
1 'polypeptide(L)'
;MLFRIIYFGLFLLFFPQKGMTQDLAYQGNPDNSFFIARDLAFEGHHVMARDTLQLILSKYPDYTDVRNLLAKTYSWDGNHNEARKHFNKITSVERQNKEVWIAAIKNEMYAKNYTIALGLANKALTFIKDDSDLQNLHNDIINEIYSKQNATETSAEDELKETEAKFYKNRIGIVNSLDVFDIVYDPMIYSGVEYIRETEIGKIIPRVNYSNRFNINGLQYEMDFYPKISKTFYAYTNYGYSNSRVFPNHRAGAELFANLPKALEVSAGMRYLDFVTSRAIIYTGSLGLYNGDYYFSLRPYITPRTDGPIGVSGSLLARKYFQDRENYFGINLIMGYSPEIKQLISDSDIVLAETLLFVESQQLLFEYQFTGNSLTNSYRASLGITRQELVFDPGKFFLALSAGFRYHTKF
;
A
#
# COMPACT_ATOMS: atom_id res chain seq x y z
N MET A 1 15.80 -30.90 -23.72
CA MET A 1 15.32 -31.03 -22.34
C MET A 1 16.41 -30.78 -21.27
N LEU A 2 17.64 -30.45 -21.66
CA LEU A 2 18.78 -30.26 -20.72
C LEU A 2 19.14 -28.79 -20.44
N PHE A 3 18.53 -27.82 -21.12
CA PHE A 3 18.86 -26.38 -20.97
C PHE A 3 17.97 -25.61 -20.01
N ARG A 4 16.94 -26.25 -19.41
CA ARG A 4 16.02 -25.60 -18.45
C ARG A 4 16.44 -25.70 -16.98
N ILE A 5 17.49 -26.45 -16.66
CA ILE A 5 17.91 -26.69 -15.25
C ILE A 5 19.04 -25.74 -14.81
N ILE A 6 19.73 -25.08 -15.71
CA ILE A 6 20.95 -24.29 -15.42
C ILE A 6 20.63 -22.87 -14.87
N TYR A 7 19.43 -22.30 -15.12
CA TYR A 7 19.09 -20.96 -14.63
C TYR A 7 18.52 -20.91 -13.21
N PHE A 8 18.14 -22.04 -12.62
CA PHE A 8 17.67 -22.08 -11.22
C PHE A 8 18.79 -22.27 -10.20
N GLY A 9 19.98 -22.66 -10.64
CA GLY A 9 21.13 -22.94 -9.77
C GLY A 9 22.00 -21.72 -9.43
N LEU A 10 21.87 -20.60 -10.13
CA LEU A 10 22.78 -19.44 -9.95
C LEU A 10 22.28 -18.38 -8.95
N PHE A 11 21.05 -18.52 -8.43
CA PHE A 11 20.48 -17.57 -7.45
C PHE A 11 20.73 -17.98 -5.99
N LEU A 12 21.36 -19.11 -5.75
CA LEU A 12 21.56 -19.68 -4.39
C LEU A 12 22.97 -19.45 -3.79
N LEU A 13 23.85 -18.68 -4.45
CA LEU A 13 25.25 -18.52 -4.00
C LEU A 13 25.62 -17.14 -3.42
N PHE A 14 24.64 -16.27 -3.16
CA PHE A 14 24.88 -15.02 -2.42
C PHE A 14 24.16 -14.98 -1.07
N PHE A 15 24.38 -15.97 -0.22
CA PHE A 15 24.21 -15.77 1.22
C PHE A 15 25.53 -15.26 1.78
N PRO A 16 25.59 -14.02 2.31
CA PRO A 16 26.75 -13.61 3.07
C PRO A 16 26.83 -14.53 4.30
N GLN A 17 27.92 -15.29 4.42
CA GLN A 17 28.25 -15.97 5.66
C GLN A 17 28.35 -14.89 6.75
N LYS A 18 27.35 -14.84 7.64
CA LYS A 18 27.48 -14.12 8.90
C LYS A 18 28.62 -14.78 9.66
N GLY A 19 29.73 -14.06 9.82
CA GLY A 19 30.75 -14.44 10.75
C GLY A 19 30.12 -14.72 12.12
N MET A 20 30.38 -15.87 12.70
CA MET A 20 30.06 -16.19 14.09
C MET A 20 30.88 -15.28 14.98
N THR A 21 30.38 -14.08 15.26
CA THR A 21 30.71 -13.41 16.51
C THR A 21 30.10 -14.24 17.62
N GLN A 22 30.88 -14.66 18.60
CA GLN A 22 30.35 -15.26 19.82
C GLN A 22 29.44 -14.22 20.46
N ASP A 23 28.11 -14.34 20.23
CA ASP A 23 27.12 -13.61 20.99
C ASP A 23 27.23 -14.10 22.43
N LEU A 24 27.77 -13.26 23.32
CA LEU A 24 27.63 -13.44 24.76
C LEU A 24 26.13 -13.47 25.05
N ALA A 25 25.57 -14.68 25.17
CA ALA A 25 24.16 -14.87 25.43
C ALA A 25 23.82 -14.17 26.74
N TYR A 26 22.90 -13.23 26.67
CA TYR A 26 22.42 -12.50 27.86
C TYR A 26 21.93 -13.48 28.95
N GLN A 27 22.50 -13.40 30.15
CA GLN A 27 22.18 -14.30 31.28
C GLN A 27 21.51 -13.59 32.46
N GLY A 28 21.36 -12.27 32.40
CA GLY A 28 20.81 -11.45 33.48
C GLY A 28 19.28 -11.54 33.62
N ASN A 29 18.77 -10.92 34.68
CA ASN A 29 17.33 -10.63 34.79
C ASN A 29 17.01 -9.41 33.91
N PRO A 30 16.13 -9.51 32.90
CA PRO A 30 15.89 -8.46 31.92
C PRO A 30 15.31 -7.19 32.55
N ASP A 31 14.45 -7.32 33.57
CA ASP A 31 13.80 -6.17 34.21
C ASP A 31 14.81 -5.39 35.06
N ASN A 32 15.67 -6.07 35.84
CA ASN A 32 16.73 -5.40 36.60
C ASN A 32 17.74 -4.70 35.68
N SER A 33 18.15 -5.36 34.60
CA SER A 33 19.04 -4.75 33.61
C SER A 33 18.40 -3.58 32.89
N PHE A 34 17.09 -3.66 32.64
CA PHE A 34 16.34 -2.53 32.06
C PHE A 34 16.31 -1.32 33.00
N PHE A 35 16.06 -1.51 34.30
CA PHE A 35 16.09 -0.41 35.28
C PHE A 35 17.48 0.24 35.37
N ILE A 36 18.55 -0.55 35.38
CA ILE A 36 19.92 -0.03 35.34
C ILE A 36 20.17 0.77 34.06
N ALA A 37 19.80 0.23 32.92
CA ALA A 37 19.97 0.91 31.64
C ALA A 37 19.14 2.20 31.54
N ARG A 38 17.95 2.20 32.16
CA ARG A 38 17.09 3.39 32.24
C ARG A 38 17.73 4.49 33.05
N ASP A 39 18.27 4.17 34.21
CA ASP A 39 18.93 5.14 35.09
C ASP A 39 20.17 5.72 34.39
N LEU A 40 21.00 4.87 33.78
CA LEU A 40 22.14 5.32 32.93
C LEU A 40 21.68 6.25 31.78
N ALA A 41 20.55 5.94 31.15
CA ALA A 41 20.03 6.74 30.04
C ALA A 41 19.59 8.15 30.52
N PHE A 42 18.92 8.24 31.67
CA PHE A 42 18.49 9.52 32.25
C PHE A 42 19.67 10.33 32.85
N GLU A 43 20.74 9.69 33.24
CA GLU A 43 21.98 10.33 33.68
C GLU A 43 22.87 10.81 32.50
N GLY A 44 22.43 10.55 31.25
CA GLY A 44 23.16 10.95 30.04
C GLY A 44 24.23 9.94 29.58
N HIS A 45 24.34 8.80 30.23
CA HIS A 45 25.27 7.72 29.84
C HIS A 45 24.67 6.84 28.73
N HIS A 46 24.24 7.48 27.62
CA HIS A 46 23.45 6.83 26.57
C HIS A 46 24.12 5.65 25.90
N VAL A 47 25.45 5.69 25.73
CA VAL A 47 26.22 4.58 25.11
C VAL A 47 26.13 3.32 25.99
N MET A 48 26.40 3.46 27.29
CA MET A 48 26.36 2.32 28.23
C MET A 48 24.93 1.77 28.37
N ALA A 49 23.93 2.67 28.35
CA ALA A 49 22.54 2.27 28.35
C ALA A 49 22.20 1.45 27.10
N ARG A 50 22.63 1.89 25.90
CA ARG A 50 22.40 1.17 24.64
C ARG A 50 23.01 -0.21 24.62
N ASP A 51 24.24 -0.35 25.09
CA ASP A 51 24.95 -1.66 25.16
C ASP A 51 24.12 -2.65 26.00
N THR A 52 23.62 -2.22 27.15
CA THR A 52 22.78 -3.04 28.03
C THR A 52 21.43 -3.35 27.36
N LEU A 53 20.75 -2.35 26.75
CA LEU A 53 19.47 -2.54 26.10
C LEU A 53 19.56 -3.46 24.88
N GLN A 54 20.62 -3.36 24.08
CA GLN A 54 20.87 -4.25 22.94
C GLN A 54 21.13 -5.69 23.41
N LEU A 55 21.87 -5.85 24.50
CA LEU A 55 22.13 -7.17 25.08
C LEU A 55 20.83 -7.82 25.59
N ILE A 56 19.90 -7.07 26.20
CA ILE A 56 18.58 -7.57 26.56
C ILE A 56 17.80 -7.97 25.31
N LEU A 57 17.80 -7.12 24.27
CA LEU A 57 17.05 -7.37 23.03
C LEU A 57 17.61 -8.52 22.19
N SER A 58 18.87 -8.92 22.40
CA SER A 58 19.44 -10.09 21.73
C SER A 58 18.73 -11.39 22.16
N LYS A 59 18.27 -11.46 23.40
CA LYS A 59 17.53 -12.61 23.96
C LYS A 59 16.02 -12.39 23.98
N TYR A 60 15.57 -11.16 24.19
CA TYR A 60 14.16 -10.79 24.29
C TYR A 60 13.81 -9.74 23.20
N PRO A 61 13.76 -10.14 21.91
CA PRO A 61 13.62 -9.22 20.79
C PRO A 61 12.28 -8.48 20.76
N ASP A 62 11.26 -8.97 21.47
CA ASP A 62 9.93 -8.38 21.50
C ASP A 62 9.67 -7.56 22.78
N TYR A 63 10.70 -7.28 23.59
CA TYR A 63 10.56 -6.46 24.78
C TYR A 63 10.41 -4.98 24.42
N THR A 64 9.18 -4.53 24.32
CA THR A 64 8.79 -3.20 23.80
C THR A 64 9.40 -2.05 24.60
N ASP A 65 9.36 -2.09 25.95
CA ASP A 65 9.86 -1.00 26.79
C ASP A 65 11.38 -0.81 26.63
N VAL A 66 12.12 -1.92 26.53
CA VAL A 66 13.56 -1.93 26.28
C VAL A 66 13.85 -1.30 24.91
N ARG A 67 13.09 -1.69 23.88
CA ARG A 67 13.24 -1.14 22.53
C ARG A 67 12.87 0.34 22.45
N ASN A 68 11.82 0.74 23.16
CA ASN A 68 11.39 2.13 23.25
C ASN A 68 12.47 3.02 23.88
N LEU A 69 13.04 2.58 24.99
CA LEU A 69 14.15 3.30 25.65
C LEU A 69 15.40 3.35 24.76
N LEU A 70 15.73 2.25 24.08
CA LEU A 70 16.83 2.22 23.11
C LEU A 70 16.61 3.25 21.98
N ALA A 71 15.40 3.33 21.44
CA ALA A 71 15.06 4.34 20.44
C ALA A 71 15.20 5.77 20.98
N LYS A 72 14.73 6.02 22.21
CA LYS A 72 14.85 7.32 22.88
C LYS A 72 16.32 7.72 23.06
N THR A 73 17.21 6.83 23.46
CA THR A 73 18.64 7.13 23.63
C THR A 73 19.32 7.50 22.31
N TYR A 74 18.97 6.86 21.22
CA TYR A 74 19.42 7.26 19.87
C TYR A 74 18.89 8.65 19.48
N SER A 75 17.61 8.92 19.76
CA SER A 75 17.00 10.22 19.49
C SER A 75 17.66 11.36 20.26
N TRP A 76 17.97 11.15 21.55
CA TRP A 76 18.62 12.15 22.40
C TRP A 76 20.04 12.47 21.94
N ASP A 77 20.76 11.51 21.35
CA ASP A 77 22.09 11.70 20.76
C ASP A 77 22.03 12.23 19.30
N GLY A 78 20.84 12.60 18.78
CA GLY A 78 20.68 13.11 17.42
C GLY A 78 20.75 12.04 16.34
N ASN A 79 20.88 10.76 16.70
CA ASN A 79 20.87 9.65 15.74
C ASN A 79 19.43 9.25 15.40
N HIS A 80 18.69 10.21 14.82
CA HIS A 80 17.26 10.09 14.55
C HIS A 80 16.90 8.94 13.59
N ASN A 81 17.82 8.57 12.68
CA ASN A 81 17.58 7.48 11.74
C ASN A 81 17.57 6.10 12.42
N GLU A 82 18.47 5.87 13.38
CA GLU A 82 18.45 4.63 14.17
C GLU A 82 17.26 4.60 15.12
N ALA A 83 16.94 5.71 15.77
CA ALA A 83 15.76 5.85 16.61
C ALA A 83 14.48 5.48 15.83
N ARG A 84 14.33 6.00 14.60
CA ARG A 84 13.21 5.72 13.71
C ARG A 84 13.04 4.23 13.43
N LYS A 85 14.12 3.47 13.19
CA LYS A 85 14.05 2.02 12.95
C LYS A 85 13.43 1.28 14.14
N HIS A 86 13.83 1.65 15.36
CA HIS A 86 13.31 1.03 16.57
C HIS A 86 11.86 1.44 16.84
N PHE A 87 11.50 2.72 16.72
CA PHE A 87 10.12 3.19 16.84
C PHE A 87 9.19 2.53 15.83
N ASN A 88 9.60 2.43 14.55
CA ASN A 88 8.80 1.77 13.52
C ASN A 88 8.54 0.31 13.85
N LYS A 89 9.53 -0.40 14.40
CA LYS A 89 9.36 -1.80 14.81
C LYS A 89 8.29 -1.95 15.89
N ILE A 90 8.22 -1.03 16.85
CA ILE A 90 7.20 -1.06 17.90
C ILE A 90 5.84 -0.66 17.34
N THR A 91 5.74 0.48 16.66
CA THR A 91 4.46 1.01 16.16
C THR A 91 3.82 0.14 15.08
N SER A 92 4.60 -0.74 14.43
CA SER A 92 4.06 -1.72 13.48
C SER A 92 3.26 -2.83 14.17
N VAL A 93 3.62 -3.18 15.42
CA VAL A 93 3.01 -4.24 16.21
C VAL A 93 2.02 -3.68 17.22
N GLU A 94 2.46 -2.72 18.04
CA GLU A 94 1.68 -2.08 19.10
C GLU A 94 1.06 -0.76 18.62
N ARG A 95 0.08 -0.86 17.75
CA ARG A 95 -0.53 0.31 17.09
C ARG A 95 -1.29 1.24 18.04
N GLN A 96 -1.67 0.77 19.23
CA GLN A 96 -2.38 1.55 20.24
C GLN A 96 -1.46 2.08 21.35
N ASN A 97 -0.15 1.87 21.25
CA ASN A 97 0.82 2.38 22.22
C ASN A 97 1.08 3.87 21.96
N LYS A 98 0.28 4.71 22.63
CA LYS A 98 0.32 6.18 22.52
C LYS A 98 1.71 6.75 22.81
N GLU A 99 2.37 6.26 23.86
CA GLU A 99 3.67 6.77 24.29
C GLU A 99 4.74 6.62 23.19
N VAL A 100 4.75 5.47 22.54
CA VAL A 100 5.69 5.20 21.45
C VAL A 100 5.39 6.05 20.21
N TRP A 101 4.12 6.26 19.89
CA TRP A 101 3.75 7.17 18.80
C TRP A 101 4.22 8.59 19.06
N ILE A 102 4.00 9.12 20.26
CA ILE A 102 4.47 10.45 20.64
C ILE A 102 5.99 10.54 20.55
N ALA A 103 6.71 9.53 21.04
CA ALA A 103 8.16 9.50 20.98
C ALA A 103 8.69 9.45 19.52
N ALA A 104 8.07 8.65 18.68
CA ALA A 104 8.40 8.55 17.25
C ALA A 104 8.17 9.88 16.51
N ILE A 105 7.04 10.53 16.76
CA ILE A 105 6.71 11.83 16.18
C ILE A 105 7.72 12.90 16.63
N LYS A 106 7.99 12.98 17.92
CA LYS A 106 8.98 13.94 18.49
C LYS A 106 10.37 13.71 17.94
N ASN A 107 10.80 12.45 17.72
CA ASN A 107 12.06 12.15 17.05
C ASN A 107 12.18 12.84 15.68
N GLU A 108 11.12 12.78 14.88
CA GLU A 108 11.11 13.42 13.57
C GLU A 108 11.05 14.95 13.65
N MET A 109 10.37 15.49 14.66
CA MET A 109 10.36 16.94 14.93
C MET A 109 11.77 17.43 15.31
N TYR A 110 12.48 16.72 16.18
CA TYR A 110 13.87 17.06 16.56
C TYR A 110 14.84 16.96 15.37
N ALA A 111 14.60 15.99 14.49
CA ALA A 111 15.31 15.88 13.21
C ALA A 111 14.93 16.96 12.19
N LYS A 112 13.95 17.83 12.50
CA LYS A 112 13.36 18.83 11.59
C LYS A 112 12.69 18.20 10.35
N ASN A 113 12.33 16.93 10.43
CA ASN A 113 11.63 16.18 9.40
C ASN A 113 10.10 16.31 9.59
N TYR A 114 9.58 17.55 9.52
CA TYR A 114 8.19 17.84 9.88
C TYR A 114 7.16 17.11 9.01
N THR A 115 7.48 16.86 7.74
CA THR A 115 6.60 16.09 6.85
C THR A 115 6.47 14.61 7.29
N ILE A 116 7.56 14.02 7.76
CA ILE A 116 7.53 12.67 8.33
C ILE A 116 6.79 12.66 9.66
N ALA A 117 7.05 13.65 10.52
CA ALA A 117 6.36 13.81 11.80
C ALA A 117 4.85 13.91 11.61
N LEU A 118 4.39 14.72 10.63
CA LEU A 118 2.97 14.85 10.28
C LEU A 118 2.37 13.53 9.80
N GLY A 119 3.10 12.81 8.95
CA GLY A 119 2.68 11.48 8.48
C GLY A 119 2.50 10.48 9.62
N LEU A 120 3.43 10.47 10.60
CA LEU A 120 3.33 9.63 11.80
C LEU A 120 2.15 10.05 12.69
N ALA A 121 1.93 11.35 12.91
CA ALA A 121 0.80 11.87 13.69
C ALA A 121 -0.54 11.47 13.06
N ASN A 122 -0.70 11.64 11.75
CA ASN A 122 -1.87 11.18 11.01
C ASN A 122 -2.10 9.68 11.17
N LYS A 123 -1.02 8.89 11.08
CA LYS A 123 -1.08 7.43 11.25
C LYS A 123 -1.48 7.04 12.68
N ALA A 124 -0.91 7.69 13.69
CA ALA A 124 -1.24 7.46 15.09
C ALA A 124 -2.73 7.73 15.37
N LEU A 125 -3.26 8.85 14.87
CA LEU A 125 -4.67 9.23 15.02
C LEU A 125 -5.65 8.28 14.32
N THR A 126 -5.20 7.48 13.34
CA THR A 126 -6.06 6.41 12.77
C THR A 126 -6.29 5.26 13.74
N PHE A 127 -5.32 4.97 14.60
CA PHE A 127 -5.38 3.89 15.58
C PHE A 127 -5.88 4.35 16.96
N ILE A 128 -5.46 5.56 17.37
CA ILE A 128 -5.79 6.17 18.66
C ILE A 128 -6.62 7.41 18.34
N LYS A 129 -7.93 7.21 18.24
CA LYS A 129 -8.87 8.27 17.88
C LYS A 129 -9.12 9.20 19.08
N ASP A 130 -9.39 10.47 18.77
CA ASP A 130 -9.84 11.49 19.72
C ASP A 130 -8.87 11.72 20.90
N ASP A 131 -7.58 11.43 20.71
CA ASP A 131 -6.55 11.68 21.71
C ASP A 131 -6.03 13.09 21.59
N SER A 132 -6.22 13.88 22.65
CA SER A 132 -5.87 15.30 22.68
C SER A 132 -4.37 15.57 22.54
N ASP A 133 -3.49 14.71 23.08
CA ASP A 133 -2.05 14.92 23.00
C ASP A 133 -1.53 14.69 21.58
N LEU A 134 -2.05 13.68 20.90
CA LEU A 134 -1.73 13.43 19.50
C LEU A 134 -2.29 14.51 18.57
N GLN A 135 -3.50 15.04 18.87
CA GLN A 135 -4.07 16.16 18.13
C GLN A 135 -3.26 17.44 18.32
N ASN A 136 -2.87 17.76 19.55
CA ASN A 136 -2.03 18.91 19.83
C ASN A 136 -0.67 18.80 19.11
N LEU A 137 -0.02 17.64 19.22
CA LEU A 137 1.25 17.39 18.55
C LEU A 137 1.14 17.49 17.02
N HIS A 138 0.03 17.01 16.46
CA HIS A 138 -0.27 17.16 15.04
C HIS A 138 -0.40 18.64 14.63
N ASN A 139 -1.10 19.45 15.44
CA ASN A 139 -1.26 20.88 15.19
C ASN A 139 0.07 21.64 15.33
N ASP A 140 0.90 21.30 16.32
CA ASP A 140 2.23 21.88 16.49
C ASP A 140 3.10 21.64 15.26
N ILE A 141 3.07 20.42 14.69
CA ILE A 141 3.81 20.09 13.47
C ILE A 141 3.33 20.94 12.28
N ILE A 142 2.02 21.09 12.13
CA ILE A 142 1.44 21.95 11.08
C ILE A 142 1.93 23.37 11.22
N ASN A 143 1.89 23.94 12.42
CA ASN A 143 2.35 25.29 12.69
C ASN A 143 3.84 25.46 12.35
N GLU A 144 4.69 24.48 12.67
CA GLU A 144 6.12 24.50 12.31
C GLU A 144 6.35 24.42 10.78
N ILE A 145 5.54 23.67 10.05
CA ILE A 145 5.61 23.62 8.58
C ILE A 145 5.26 25.01 7.99
N TYR A 146 4.18 25.61 8.46
CA TYR A 146 3.74 26.92 7.97
C TYR A 146 4.67 28.08 8.36
N SER A 147 5.23 28.08 9.57
CA SER A 147 6.17 29.12 10.01
C SER A 147 7.43 29.16 9.13
N LYS A 148 7.88 28.01 8.65
CA LYS A 148 9.03 27.92 7.72
C LYS A 148 8.70 28.35 6.29
N GLN A 149 7.49 28.15 5.82
CA GLN A 149 7.05 28.63 4.51
C GLN A 149 6.93 30.17 4.50
N ASN A 150 6.43 30.77 5.58
CA ASN A 150 6.27 32.23 5.71
C ASN A 150 7.59 32.97 5.87
N ALA A 151 8.66 32.32 6.33
CA ALA A 151 9.98 32.95 6.41
C ALA A 151 10.63 33.17 5.02
N THR A 152 10.04 32.63 3.96
CA THR A 152 10.54 32.74 2.57
C THR A 152 9.70 33.70 1.73
N GLU A 153 8.51 34.13 2.18
CA GLU A 153 7.64 35.06 1.48
C GLU A 153 7.11 36.15 2.41
N THR A 154 7.86 37.24 2.50
CA THR A 154 7.38 38.49 3.14
C THR A 154 6.49 39.22 2.15
N SER A 155 5.19 38.94 2.11
CA SER A 155 4.11 39.88 1.77
C SER A 155 2.79 39.13 1.51
N ALA A 156 2.00 38.97 2.57
CA ALA A 156 0.53 38.89 2.56
C ALA A 156 0.03 38.70 4.01
N GLU A 157 0.07 39.76 4.81
CA GLU A 157 -0.75 39.85 6.02
C GLU A 157 -2.19 40.05 5.58
N ASP A 158 -3.08 39.12 5.89
CA ASP A 158 -4.47 39.32 6.35
C ASP A 158 -5.42 38.15 6.06
N GLU A 159 -5.02 36.89 6.30
CA GLU A 159 -6.02 35.79 6.33
C GLU A 159 -5.57 34.57 7.20
N LEU A 160 -5.16 34.84 8.45
CA LEU A 160 -4.84 33.76 9.40
C LEU A 160 -5.65 33.89 10.71
N LYS A 161 -6.95 33.69 10.61
CA LYS A 161 -7.78 33.28 11.74
C LYS A 161 -8.59 32.09 11.32
N GLU A 162 -8.45 31.00 12.10
CA GLU A 162 -9.12 29.70 11.94
C GLU A 162 -8.49 28.73 10.93
N THR A 163 -7.37 28.11 11.33
CA THR A 163 -7.04 26.82 10.71
C THR A 163 -7.03 25.75 11.79
N GLU A 164 -8.22 25.35 12.25
CA GLU A 164 -8.43 23.99 12.73
C GLU A 164 -7.82 23.05 11.69
N ALA A 165 -7.09 22.00 12.11
CA ALA A 165 -6.50 21.00 11.21
C ALA A 165 -7.56 20.56 10.22
N LYS A 166 -7.52 21.09 8.99
CA LYS A 166 -8.49 20.74 7.95
C LYS A 166 -8.32 19.28 7.61
N PHE A 167 -9.14 18.46 8.21
CA PHE A 167 -9.29 17.07 7.82
C PHE A 167 -9.96 17.09 6.45
N TYR A 168 -9.16 17.07 5.38
CA TYR A 168 -9.68 17.04 4.01
C TYR A 168 -10.49 15.77 3.81
N LYS A 169 -11.81 15.93 3.85
CA LYS A 169 -12.75 14.81 3.67
C LYS A 169 -12.95 14.44 2.20
N ASN A 170 -12.51 15.31 1.32
CA ASN A 170 -12.74 15.17 -0.13
C ASN A 170 -11.41 15.10 -0.88
N ARG A 171 -11.40 14.30 -1.95
CA ARG A 171 -10.33 14.28 -2.94
C ARG A 171 -10.94 14.12 -4.32
N ILE A 172 -10.35 14.74 -5.31
CA ILE A 172 -10.61 14.47 -6.71
C ILE A 172 -9.33 13.93 -7.34
N GLY A 173 -9.46 12.99 -8.26
CA GLY A 173 -8.32 12.38 -8.92
C GLY A 173 -8.57 12.07 -10.38
N ILE A 174 -7.47 12.02 -11.11
CA ILE A 174 -7.42 11.52 -12.48
C ILE A 174 -6.46 10.36 -12.55
N VAL A 175 -6.79 9.39 -13.37
CA VAL A 175 -5.99 8.19 -13.62
C VAL A 175 -5.84 8.05 -15.12
N ASN A 176 -4.62 7.78 -15.60
CA ASN A 176 -4.37 7.45 -16.99
C ASN A 176 -3.38 6.30 -17.06
N SER A 177 -3.58 5.37 -18.00
CA SER A 177 -2.59 4.37 -18.36
C SER A 177 -2.60 4.07 -19.85
N LEU A 178 -1.46 3.62 -20.33
CA LEU A 178 -1.21 3.21 -21.69
C LEU A 178 -0.55 1.84 -21.66
N ASP A 179 -1.09 0.90 -22.43
CA ASP A 179 -0.50 -0.39 -22.70
C ASP A 179 -0.04 -0.45 -24.16
N VAL A 180 1.22 -0.85 -24.38
CA VAL A 180 1.81 -1.03 -25.72
C VAL A 180 2.25 -2.48 -25.85
N PHE A 181 1.89 -3.10 -26.97
CA PHE A 181 2.07 -4.52 -27.24
C PHE A 181 3.15 -4.73 -28.30
N ASP A 182 3.87 -5.84 -28.18
CA ASP A 182 4.89 -6.23 -29.16
C ASP A 182 4.28 -6.83 -30.43
N ILE A 183 3.12 -7.49 -30.32
CA ILE A 183 2.41 -8.14 -31.43
C ILE A 183 0.90 -8.00 -31.28
N VAL A 184 0.20 -8.08 -32.39
CA VAL A 184 -1.26 -8.30 -32.57
C VAL A 184 -2.13 -7.12 -32.14
N TYR A 185 -1.88 -6.47 -31.00
CA TYR A 185 -2.78 -5.45 -30.47
C TYR A 185 -2.22 -4.04 -30.68
N ASP A 186 -3.11 -3.12 -31.07
CA ASP A 186 -2.83 -1.70 -31.02
C ASP A 186 -2.71 -1.20 -29.58
N PRO A 187 -2.04 -0.07 -29.33
CA PRO A 187 -1.97 0.51 -28.00
C PRO A 187 -3.36 0.72 -27.37
N MET A 188 -3.48 0.39 -26.09
CA MET A 188 -4.73 0.55 -25.34
C MET A 188 -4.60 1.64 -24.31
N ILE A 189 -5.64 2.46 -24.16
CA ILE A 189 -5.68 3.59 -23.24
C ILE A 189 -6.78 3.35 -22.22
N TYR A 190 -6.46 3.66 -20.97
CA TYR A 190 -7.41 3.74 -19.89
C TYR A 190 -7.29 5.10 -19.22
N SER A 191 -8.41 5.78 -18.99
CA SER A 191 -8.50 7.06 -18.29
C SER A 191 -9.66 7.03 -17.32
N GLY A 192 -9.52 7.69 -16.18
CA GLY A 192 -10.59 7.75 -15.19
C GLY A 192 -10.56 9.04 -14.41
N VAL A 193 -11.74 9.46 -13.96
CA VAL A 193 -11.94 10.52 -12.97
C VAL A 193 -12.60 9.91 -11.77
N GLU A 194 -12.05 10.15 -10.58
CA GLU A 194 -12.60 9.65 -9.33
C GLU A 194 -12.74 10.76 -8.29
N TYR A 195 -13.82 10.68 -7.52
CA TYR A 195 -14.04 11.52 -6.36
C TYR A 195 -14.06 10.64 -5.11
N ILE A 196 -13.29 11.01 -4.11
CA ILE A 196 -13.18 10.27 -2.85
C ILE A 196 -13.76 11.12 -1.73
N ARG A 197 -14.75 10.59 -1.02
CA ARG A 197 -15.31 11.20 0.18
C ARG A 197 -15.10 10.31 1.39
N GLU A 198 -14.40 10.84 2.38
CA GLU A 198 -14.28 10.22 3.70
C GLU A 198 -15.50 10.62 4.55
N THR A 199 -16.21 9.65 5.12
CA THR A 199 -17.35 9.84 6.01
C THR A 199 -17.13 9.06 7.31
N GLU A 200 -17.96 9.29 8.31
CA GLU A 200 -17.91 8.56 9.59
C GLU A 200 -18.16 7.06 9.39
N ILE A 201 -19.08 6.72 8.50
CA ILE A 201 -19.45 5.33 8.20
C ILE A 201 -18.49 4.64 7.22
N GLY A 202 -17.57 5.38 6.58
CA GLY A 202 -16.63 4.82 5.63
C GLY A 202 -16.28 5.76 4.48
N LYS A 203 -15.63 5.23 3.48
CA LYS A 203 -15.14 5.94 2.31
C LYS A 203 -15.96 5.58 1.08
N ILE A 204 -16.43 6.57 0.34
CA ILE A 204 -17.23 6.44 -0.90
C ILE A 204 -16.40 6.97 -2.07
N ILE A 205 -16.35 6.23 -3.17
CA ILE A 205 -15.56 6.59 -4.36
C ILE A 205 -16.39 6.36 -5.63
N PRO A 206 -17.21 7.33 -6.06
CA PRO A 206 -17.73 7.32 -7.42
C PRO A 206 -16.61 7.61 -8.44
N ARG A 207 -16.64 6.93 -9.57
CA ARG A 207 -15.72 7.16 -10.68
C ARG A 207 -16.37 6.96 -12.04
N VAL A 208 -15.80 7.63 -13.03
CA VAL A 208 -16.09 7.43 -14.44
C VAL A 208 -14.81 6.97 -15.12
N ASN A 209 -14.87 5.79 -15.72
CA ASN A 209 -13.76 5.20 -16.42
C ASN A 209 -14.01 5.25 -17.94
N TYR A 210 -13.00 5.63 -18.68
CA TYR A 210 -12.95 5.56 -20.14
C TYR A 210 -11.83 4.59 -20.54
N SER A 211 -12.08 3.80 -21.57
CA SER A 211 -11.04 2.98 -22.19
C SER A 211 -11.21 2.94 -23.69
N ASN A 212 -10.09 2.99 -24.41
CA ASN A 212 -9.99 2.57 -25.80
C ASN A 212 -9.22 1.26 -25.82
N ARG A 213 -9.90 0.17 -26.16
CA ARG A 213 -9.33 -1.17 -26.28
C ARG A 213 -9.83 -1.80 -27.56
N PHE A 214 -8.95 -2.44 -28.31
CA PHE A 214 -9.30 -3.07 -29.59
C PHE A 214 -9.99 -2.09 -30.57
N ASN A 215 -9.55 -0.83 -30.58
CA ASN A 215 -10.15 0.27 -31.34
C ASN A 215 -11.62 0.59 -30.99
N ILE A 216 -12.10 0.10 -29.84
CA ILE A 216 -13.46 0.36 -29.34
C ILE A 216 -13.36 1.27 -28.11
N ASN A 217 -14.15 2.35 -28.16
CA ASN A 217 -14.28 3.28 -27.05
C ASN A 217 -15.37 2.80 -26.08
N GLY A 218 -15.11 2.93 -24.79
CA GLY A 218 -16.08 2.59 -23.75
C GLY A 218 -16.04 3.50 -22.55
N LEU A 219 -17.19 3.65 -21.92
CA LEU A 219 -17.38 4.31 -20.63
C LEU A 219 -17.94 3.32 -19.63
N GLN A 220 -17.48 3.43 -18.39
CA GLN A 220 -18.02 2.70 -17.24
C GLN A 220 -18.23 3.65 -16.07
N TYR A 221 -19.39 3.57 -15.45
CA TYR A 221 -19.71 4.24 -14.20
C TYR A 221 -19.53 3.26 -13.06
N GLU A 222 -18.81 3.67 -12.03
CA GLU A 222 -18.41 2.78 -10.95
C GLU A 222 -18.51 3.48 -9.61
N MET A 223 -18.86 2.73 -8.56
CA MET A 223 -18.88 3.20 -7.19
C MET A 223 -18.25 2.16 -6.27
N ASP A 224 -17.24 2.57 -5.52
CA ASP A 224 -16.70 1.80 -4.40
C ASP A 224 -17.22 2.38 -3.09
N PHE A 225 -17.47 1.50 -2.12
CA PHE A 225 -17.79 1.88 -0.77
C PHE A 225 -16.99 1.00 0.22
N TYR A 226 -16.33 1.65 1.18
CA TYR A 226 -15.53 1.00 2.22
C TYR A 226 -16.16 1.25 3.59
N PRO A 227 -17.24 0.55 3.96
CA PRO A 227 -17.88 0.71 5.26
C PRO A 227 -16.96 0.28 6.41
N LYS A 228 -16.93 1.10 7.46
CA LYS A 228 -16.30 0.77 8.73
C LYS A 228 -17.33 0.05 9.60
N ILE A 229 -17.15 -1.25 9.83
CA ILE A 229 -18.10 -2.06 10.59
C ILE A 229 -17.75 -2.02 12.08
N SER A 230 -16.47 -2.14 12.40
CA SER A 230 -15.97 -2.06 13.78
C SER A 230 -14.48 -1.63 13.77
N LYS A 231 -13.84 -1.63 14.95
CA LYS A 231 -12.39 -1.41 15.05
C LYS A 231 -11.58 -2.51 14.36
N THR A 232 -12.11 -3.73 14.31
CA THR A 232 -11.45 -4.91 13.74
C THR A 232 -11.88 -5.17 12.30
N PHE A 233 -13.14 -4.91 11.96
CA PHE A 233 -13.73 -5.27 10.69
C PHE A 233 -14.08 -4.04 9.85
N TYR A 234 -13.74 -4.11 8.56
CA TYR A 234 -14.26 -3.21 7.54
C TYR A 234 -14.58 -4.03 6.27
N ALA A 235 -15.38 -3.48 5.37
CA ALA A 235 -15.66 -4.15 4.12
C ALA A 235 -15.28 -3.29 2.91
N TYR A 236 -15.25 -3.89 1.77
CA TYR A 236 -15.23 -3.28 0.46
C TYR A 236 -16.46 -3.76 -0.30
N THR A 237 -17.18 -2.85 -0.90
CA THR A 237 -18.24 -3.16 -1.87
C THR A 237 -18.03 -2.32 -3.11
N ASN A 238 -18.37 -2.89 -4.26
CA ASN A 238 -18.21 -2.27 -5.56
C ASN A 238 -19.40 -2.58 -6.43
N TYR A 239 -19.83 -1.58 -7.19
CA TYR A 239 -20.75 -1.78 -8.30
C TYR A 239 -20.31 -0.91 -9.47
N GLY A 240 -20.37 -1.45 -10.69
CA GLY A 240 -20.08 -0.75 -11.93
C GLY A 240 -21.05 -1.16 -13.03
N TYR A 241 -21.33 -0.20 -13.90
CA TYR A 241 -22.21 -0.38 -15.06
C TYR A 241 -21.56 0.19 -16.32
N SER A 242 -21.68 -0.53 -17.42
CA SER A 242 -21.28 -0.07 -18.76
C SER A 242 -22.20 -0.65 -19.82
N ASN A 243 -22.46 0.12 -20.85
CA ASN A 243 -23.10 -0.38 -22.08
C ASN A 243 -22.07 -0.66 -23.18
N SER A 244 -20.78 -0.53 -22.87
CA SER A 244 -19.70 -0.75 -23.82
C SER A 244 -19.14 -2.18 -23.72
N ARG A 245 -18.73 -2.72 -24.86
CA ARG A 245 -18.17 -4.07 -24.98
C ARG A 245 -16.78 -4.22 -24.33
N VAL A 246 -16.06 -3.12 -24.09
CA VAL A 246 -14.72 -3.16 -23.48
C VAL A 246 -14.75 -3.22 -21.96
N PHE A 247 -15.94 -3.14 -21.37
CA PHE A 247 -16.18 -3.30 -19.94
C PHE A 247 -17.30 -4.32 -19.70
N PRO A 248 -17.33 -4.96 -18.51
CA PRO A 248 -18.52 -5.71 -18.09
C PRO A 248 -19.76 -4.82 -18.09
N ASN A 249 -20.90 -5.32 -18.55
CA ASN A 249 -22.19 -4.61 -18.46
C ASN A 249 -22.54 -4.32 -17.01
N HIS A 250 -22.34 -5.32 -16.14
CA HIS A 250 -22.44 -5.17 -14.71
C HIS A 250 -21.22 -5.80 -14.05
N ARG A 251 -20.65 -5.10 -13.09
CA ARG A 251 -19.67 -5.66 -12.15
C ARG A 251 -20.13 -5.38 -10.74
N ALA A 252 -19.99 -6.35 -9.87
CA ALA A 252 -20.24 -6.19 -8.45
C ALA A 252 -19.15 -6.90 -7.65
N GLY A 253 -18.84 -6.40 -6.48
CA GLY A 253 -17.85 -6.99 -5.60
C GLY A 253 -18.20 -6.75 -4.14
N ALA A 254 -17.89 -7.73 -3.31
CA ALA A 254 -17.96 -7.59 -1.86
C ALA A 254 -16.79 -8.36 -1.24
N GLU A 255 -16.11 -7.75 -0.27
CA GLU A 255 -14.98 -8.34 0.44
C GLU A 255 -14.97 -7.86 1.88
N LEU A 256 -14.87 -8.76 2.84
CA LEU A 256 -14.77 -8.46 4.27
C LEU A 256 -13.31 -8.56 4.70
N PHE A 257 -12.84 -7.56 5.41
CA PHE A 257 -11.49 -7.46 5.95
C PHE A 257 -11.51 -7.52 7.47
N ALA A 258 -10.52 -8.19 8.03
CA ALA A 258 -10.29 -8.25 9.47
C ALA A 258 -8.84 -7.89 9.81
N ASN A 259 -8.67 -6.89 10.68
CA ASN A 259 -7.38 -6.55 11.28
C ASN A 259 -7.13 -7.47 12.48
N LEU A 260 -6.12 -8.31 12.38
CA LEU A 260 -5.74 -9.27 13.42
C LEU A 260 -4.55 -8.77 14.25
N PRO A 261 -4.30 -9.35 15.42
CA PRO A 261 -3.09 -9.09 16.19
C PRO A 261 -1.81 -9.30 15.37
N LYS A 262 -0.68 -8.73 15.82
CA LYS A 262 0.64 -8.80 15.15
C LYS A 262 0.66 -8.18 13.75
N ALA A 263 -0.14 -7.15 13.54
CA ALA A 263 -0.18 -6.39 12.28
C ALA A 263 -0.57 -7.23 11.05
N LEU A 264 -1.32 -8.29 11.27
CA LEU A 264 -1.91 -9.11 10.21
C LEU A 264 -3.25 -8.53 9.76
N GLU A 265 -3.53 -8.66 8.48
CA GLU A 265 -4.82 -8.36 7.87
C GLU A 265 -5.24 -9.53 7.00
N VAL A 266 -6.46 -9.99 7.16
CA VAL A 266 -7.03 -11.05 6.32
C VAL A 266 -8.31 -10.56 5.66
N SER A 267 -8.60 -11.09 4.48
CA SER A 267 -9.89 -10.81 3.83
C SER A 267 -10.44 -12.06 3.13
N ALA A 268 -11.75 -12.00 2.89
CA ALA A 268 -12.45 -12.94 2.03
C ALA A 268 -13.58 -12.22 1.29
N GLY A 269 -13.78 -12.56 0.04
CA GLY A 269 -14.77 -11.88 -0.79
C GLY A 269 -15.00 -12.54 -2.13
N MET A 270 -15.85 -11.88 -2.91
CA MET A 270 -16.20 -12.32 -4.26
C MET A 270 -16.41 -11.13 -5.19
N ARG A 271 -16.24 -11.37 -6.47
CA ARG A 271 -16.54 -10.43 -7.56
C ARG A 271 -17.41 -11.11 -8.58
N TYR A 272 -18.37 -10.39 -9.10
CA TYR A 272 -19.26 -10.81 -10.18
C TYR A 272 -19.02 -9.90 -11.38
N LEU A 273 -18.82 -10.50 -12.52
CA LEU A 273 -18.66 -9.82 -13.81
C LEU A 273 -19.72 -10.39 -14.77
N ASP A 274 -20.53 -9.52 -15.33
CA ASP A 274 -21.56 -9.85 -16.31
C ASP A 274 -21.22 -9.17 -17.64
N PHE A 275 -20.96 -9.95 -18.64
CA PHE A 275 -20.75 -9.51 -20.00
C PHE A 275 -21.96 -9.93 -20.85
N VAL A 276 -22.12 -9.41 -22.05
CA VAL A 276 -23.26 -9.68 -22.94
C VAL A 276 -23.52 -11.19 -23.11
N THR A 277 -22.47 -11.98 -23.22
CA THR A 277 -22.59 -13.42 -23.55
C THR A 277 -22.03 -14.35 -22.47
N SER A 278 -21.41 -13.81 -21.42
CA SER A 278 -20.74 -14.62 -20.41
C SER A 278 -20.77 -13.98 -19.03
N ARG A 279 -20.61 -14.81 -18.01
CA ARG A 279 -20.57 -14.38 -16.60
C ARG A 279 -19.42 -15.04 -15.88
N ALA A 280 -18.81 -14.31 -14.97
CA ALA A 280 -17.77 -14.84 -14.11
C ALA A 280 -18.01 -14.48 -12.65
N ILE A 281 -17.84 -15.45 -11.77
CA ILE A 281 -17.75 -15.25 -10.33
C ILE A 281 -16.31 -15.55 -9.93
N ILE A 282 -15.66 -14.60 -9.26
CA ILE A 282 -14.26 -14.71 -8.82
C ILE A 282 -14.26 -14.65 -7.29
N TYR A 283 -13.89 -15.73 -6.65
CA TYR A 283 -13.64 -15.75 -5.22
C TYR A 283 -12.23 -15.23 -4.96
N THR A 284 -12.08 -14.41 -3.94
CA THR A 284 -10.79 -13.82 -3.57
C THR A 284 -10.68 -13.67 -2.06
N GLY A 285 -9.49 -13.45 -1.61
CA GLY A 285 -9.16 -13.10 -0.25
C GLY A 285 -7.74 -12.59 -0.20
N SER A 286 -7.29 -12.13 0.94
CA SER A 286 -5.90 -11.71 1.10
C SER A 286 -5.36 -12.03 2.48
N LEU A 287 -4.05 -12.23 2.53
CA LEU A 287 -3.27 -12.25 3.75
C LEU A 287 -2.25 -11.11 3.66
N GLY A 288 -2.42 -10.10 4.49
CA GLY A 288 -1.56 -8.93 4.57
C GLY A 288 -0.74 -8.93 5.85
N LEU A 289 0.49 -8.47 5.79
CA LEU A 289 1.40 -8.32 6.92
C LEU A 289 2.09 -6.95 6.84
N TYR A 290 1.97 -6.18 7.92
CA TYR A 290 2.75 -4.96 8.11
C TYR A 290 3.95 -5.27 9.02
N ASN A 291 5.15 -4.95 8.58
CA ASN A 291 6.39 -5.11 9.34
C ASN A 291 7.30 -3.90 9.15
N GLY A 292 7.37 -3.04 10.18
CA GLY A 292 8.04 -1.75 10.06
C GLY A 292 7.45 -0.90 8.94
N ASP A 293 8.31 -0.46 8.04
CA ASP A 293 7.93 0.35 6.87
C ASP A 293 7.44 -0.50 5.68
N TYR A 294 7.32 -1.82 5.84
CA TYR A 294 6.94 -2.73 4.78
C TYR A 294 5.52 -3.24 4.95
N TYR A 295 4.84 -3.41 3.82
CA TYR A 295 3.59 -4.15 3.72
C TYR A 295 3.73 -5.23 2.66
N PHE A 296 3.38 -6.45 3.04
CA PHE A 296 3.32 -7.60 2.14
C PHE A 296 1.89 -8.09 2.06
N SER A 297 1.44 -8.50 0.88
CA SER A 297 0.11 -9.09 0.71
C SER A 297 0.15 -10.20 -0.33
N LEU A 298 -0.43 -11.34 0.02
CA LEU A 298 -0.71 -12.45 -0.88
C LEU A 298 -2.22 -12.50 -1.11
N ARG A 299 -2.64 -12.50 -2.38
CA ARG A 299 -4.06 -12.50 -2.76
C ARG A 299 -4.31 -13.55 -3.85
N PRO A 300 -4.98 -14.67 -3.54
CA PRO A 300 -5.48 -15.60 -4.54
C PRO A 300 -6.78 -15.11 -5.19
N TYR A 301 -7.00 -15.57 -6.42
CA TYR A 301 -8.24 -15.46 -7.16
C TYR A 301 -8.62 -16.84 -7.70
N ILE A 302 -9.84 -17.27 -7.45
CA ILE A 302 -10.37 -18.57 -7.87
C ILE A 302 -11.63 -18.31 -8.67
N THR A 303 -11.64 -18.72 -9.93
CA THR A 303 -12.77 -18.54 -10.85
C THR A 303 -13.28 -19.92 -11.27
N PRO A 304 -14.38 -20.40 -10.67
CA PRO A 304 -15.03 -21.63 -11.12
C PRO A 304 -15.50 -21.50 -12.57
N ARG A 305 -15.47 -22.59 -13.29
CA ARG A 305 -15.94 -22.70 -14.67
C ARG A 305 -16.95 -23.83 -14.78
N THR A 306 -17.98 -23.61 -15.59
CA THR A 306 -18.93 -24.69 -15.95
C THR A 306 -18.30 -25.72 -16.87
N ASP A 307 -17.45 -25.27 -17.79
CA ASP A 307 -16.84 -26.10 -18.83
C ASP A 307 -15.30 -25.96 -18.79
N GLY A 308 -14.65 -26.80 -18.00
CA GLY A 308 -13.20 -26.86 -17.94
C GLY A 308 -12.62 -26.69 -16.52
N PRO A 309 -11.28 -26.64 -16.40
CA PRO A 309 -10.62 -26.55 -15.11
C PRO A 309 -10.85 -25.19 -14.45
N ILE A 310 -10.80 -25.15 -13.12
CA ILE A 310 -10.90 -23.93 -12.31
C ILE A 310 -9.76 -22.98 -12.70
N GLY A 311 -10.09 -21.73 -12.98
CA GLY A 311 -9.10 -20.66 -13.16
C GLY A 311 -8.52 -20.25 -11.81
N VAL A 312 -7.20 -20.29 -11.67
CA VAL A 312 -6.48 -19.87 -10.47
C VAL A 312 -5.42 -18.87 -10.85
N SER A 313 -5.45 -17.72 -10.19
CA SER A 313 -4.38 -16.73 -10.28
C SER A 313 -4.07 -16.15 -8.88
N GLY A 314 -2.97 -15.44 -8.78
CA GLY A 314 -2.55 -14.84 -7.52
C GLY A 314 -1.74 -13.58 -7.71
N SER A 315 -1.75 -12.74 -6.69
CA SER A 315 -0.98 -11.51 -6.61
C SER A 315 -0.13 -11.52 -5.35
N LEU A 316 1.14 -11.18 -5.50
CA LEU A 316 2.09 -10.95 -4.40
C LEU A 316 2.53 -9.50 -4.46
N LEU A 317 2.12 -8.72 -3.47
CA LEU A 317 2.43 -7.30 -3.34
C LEU A 317 3.43 -7.08 -2.22
N ALA A 318 4.47 -6.29 -2.50
CA ALA A 318 5.37 -5.73 -1.50
C ALA A 318 5.39 -4.21 -1.64
N ARG A 319 5.24 -3.49 -0.53
CA ARG A 319 5.38 -2.02 -0.48
C ARG A 319 6.36 -1.63 0.60
N LYS A 320 7.19 -0.64 0.30
CA LYS A 320 8.03 0.06 1.26
C LYS A 320 7.53 1.50 1.37
N TYR A 321 7.10 1.88 2.56
CA TYR A 321 6.69 3.24 2.89
C TYR A 321 7.90 4.05 3.33
N PHE A 322 8.04 5.31 2.87
CA PHE A 322 9.17 6.17 3.19
C PHE A 322 8.87 7.15 4.32
N GLN A 323 7.70 7.74 4.30
CA GLN A 323 7.30 8.79 5.25
C GLN A 323 5.94 8.48 5.87
N ASP A 324 4.97 8.20 5.02
CA ASP A 324 3.60 7.90 5.41
C ASP A 324 2.96 6.92 4.42
N ARG A 325 1.67 6.65 4.57
CA ARG A 325 0.92 5.76 3.68
C ARG A 325 0.79 6.27 2.24
N GLU A 326 1.04 7.54 1.99
CA GLU A 326 0.94 8.17 0.66
C GLU A 326 2.30 8.27 -0.05
N ASN A 327 3.39 7.93 0.64
CA ASN A 327 4.76 7.96 0.10
C ASN A 327 5.35 6.54 0.15
N TYR A 328 5.33 5.84 -0.98
CA TYR A 328 5.81 4.45 -1.04
C TYR A 328 6.33 4.06 -2.41
N PHE A 329 7.15 3.02 -2.41
CA PHE A 329 7.48 2.22 -3.57
C PHE A 329 6.84 0.84 -3.43
N GLY A 330 6.23 0.35 -4.49
CA GLY A 330 5.54 -0.94 -4.53
C GLY A 330 5.98 -1.81 -5.70
N ILE A 331 6.00 -3.11 -5.47
CA ILE A 331 6.19 -4.14 -6.49
C ILE A 331 5.02 -5.11 -6.36
N ASN A 332 4.35 -5.41 -7.47
CA ASN A 332 3.28 -6.38 -7.53
C ASN A 332 3.57 -7.41 -8.62
N LEU A 333 3.64 -8.66 -8.23
CA LEU A 333 3.76 -9.82 -9.12
C LEU A 333 2.40 -10.52 -9.19
N ILE A 334 1.84 -10.62 -10.38
CA ILE A 334 0.58 -11.30 -10.64
C ILE A 334 0.85 -12.45 -11.61
N MET A 335 0.33 -13.62 -11.33
CA MET A 335 0.48 -14.78 -12.21
C MET A 335 -0.69 -15.76 -12.08
N GLY A 336 -0.91 -16.51 -13.14
CA GLY A 336 -1.94 -17.53 -13.23
C GLY A 336 -2.84 -17.35 -14.41
N TYR A 337 -4.06 -17.88 -14.32
CA TYR A 337 -5.04 -17.82 -15.40
C TYR A 337 -6.01 -16.68 -15.17
N SER A 338 -5.91 -15.63 -15.99
CA SER A 338 -6.81 -14.48 -15.97
C SER A 338 -8.00 -14.71 -16.89
N PRO A 339 -9.20 -14.26 -16.50
CA PRO A 339 -10.33 -14.25 -17.42
C PRO A 339 -10.14 -13.17 -18.49
N GLU A 340 -10.16 -13.58 -19.76
CA GLU A 340 -10.10 -12.69 -20.91
C GLU A 340 -11.33 -12.88 -21.80
N ILE A 341 -11.76 -11.81 -22.47
CA ILE A 341 -12.88 -11.84 -23.39
C ILE A 341 -12.35 -12.12 -24.80
N LYS A 342 -12.86 -13.16 -25.42
CA LYS A 342 -12.68 -13.40 -26.85
C LYS A 342 -13.89 -12.88 -27.61
N GLN A 343 -13.67 -11.94 -28.53
CA GLN A 343 -14.67 -11.43 -29.44
C GLN A 343 -14.39 -11.92 -30.87
N LEU A 344 -15.40 -12.48 -31.52
CA LEU A 344 -15.38 -12.71 -32.94
C LEU A 344 -16.00 -11.50 -33.63
N ILE A 345 -15.21 -10.76 -34.35
CA ILE A 345 -15.61 -9.53 -35.04
C ILE A 345 -15.70 -9.82 -36.53
N SER A 346 -16.79 -9.38 -37.18
CA SER A 346 -16.92 -9.43 -38.64
C SER A 346 -16.07 -8.34 -39.31
N ASP A 347 -15.90 -8.44 -40.64
CA ASP A 347 -15.23 -7.42 -41.46
C ASP A 347 -15.89 -6.03 -41.41
N SER A 348 -17.10 -5.95 -40.86
CA SER A 348 -17.89 -4.71 -40.65
C SER A 348 -17.87 -4.23 -39.20
N ASP A 349 -16.89 -4.64 -38.39
CA ASP A 349 -16.75 -4.33 -36.95
C ASP A 349 -17.95 -4.75 -36.06
N ILE A 350 -18.76 -5.72 -36.54
CA ILE A 350 -19.85 -6.26 -35.78
C ILE A 350 -19.36 -7.47 -34.97
N VAL A 351 -19.54 -7.43 -33.63
CA VAL A 351 -19.26 -8.58 -32.79
C VAL A 351 -20.27 -9.68 -33.04
N LEU A 352 -19.83 -10.76 -33.66
CA LEU A 352 -20.64 -11.93 -33.98
C LEU A 352 -20.77 -12.91 -32.81
N ALA A 353 -19.74 -13.02 -32.00
CA ALA A 353 -19.72 -13.84 -30.80
C ALA A 353 -18.72 -13.28 -29.79
N GLU A 354 -19.01 -13.52 -28.52
CA GLU A 354 -18.17 -13.15 -27.40
C GLU A 354 -18.13 -14.33 -26.41
N THR A 355 -16.95 -14.66 -25.91
CA THR A 355 -16.81 -15.71 -24.90
C THR A 355 -15.70 -15.34 -23.93
N LEU A 356 -15.85 -15.76 -22.68
CA LEU A 356 -14.83 -15.62 -21.66
C LEU A 356 -13.86 -16.79 -21.73
N LEU A 357 -12.58 -16.50 -22.00
CA LEU A 357 -11.52 -17.49 -21.99
C LEU A 357 -10.58 -17.23 -20.82
N PHE A 358 -9.99 -18.30 -20.31
CA PHE A 358 -8.96 -18.23 -19.30
C PHE A 358 -7.59 -18.41 -19.97
N VAL A 359 -6.77 -17.39 -19.92
CA VAL A 359 -5.44 -17.36 -20.53
C VAL A 359 -4.36 -17.22 -19.48
N GLU A 360 -3.21 -17.86 -19.72
CA GLU A 360 -2.05 -17.73 -18.86
C GLU A 360 -1.50 -16.31 -18.91
N SER A 361 -1.29 -15.72 -17.75
CA SER A 361 -0.80 -14.35 -17.63
C SER A 361 0.22 -14.24 -16.49
N GLN A 362 1.29 -13.47 -16.75
CA GLN A 362 2.31 -13.09 -15.77
C GLN A 362 2.53 -11.59 -15.91
N GLN A 363 2.41 -10.87 -14.80
CA GLN A 363 2.58 -9.42 -14.77
C GLN A 363 3.49 -9.02 -13.62
N LEU A 364 4.43 -8.13 -13.89
CA LEU A 364 5.24 -7.45 -12.92
C LEU A 364 4.96 -5.95 -13.02
N LEU A 365 4.52 -5.34 -11.92
CA LEU A 365 4.16 -3.93 -11.83
C LEU A 365 4.99 -3.25 -10.75
N PHE A 366 5.57 -2.11 -11.08
CA PHE A 366 6.24 -1.19 -10.18
C PHE A 366 5.38 0.05 -9.99
N GLU A 367 5.27 0.51 -8.74
CA GLU A 367 4.55 1.73 -8.37
C GLU A 367 5.42 2.63 -7.53
N TYR A 368 5.42 3.92 -7.81
CA TYR A 368 6.00 4.94 -6.96
C TYR A 368 4.97 6.03 -6.69
N GLN A 369 4.63 6.22 -5.42
CA GLN A 369 3.69 7.25 -4.99
C GLN A 369 4.38 8.22 -4.04
N PHE A 370 4.12 9.51 -4.23
CA PHE A 370 4.63 10.59 -3.39
C PHE A 370 3.64 11.73 -3.29
N THR A 371 3.76 12.50 -2.23
CA THR A 371 2.98 13.74 -2.00
C THR A 371 3.80 14.96 -2.39
N GLY A 372 3.14 15.97 -2.95
CA GLY A 372 3.75 17.27 -3.22
C GLY A 372 4.00 18.07 -1.94
N ASN A 373 4.70 19.19 -2.07
CA ASN A 373 5.06 20.07 -0.95
C ASN A 373 3.86 20.57 -0.12
N SER A 374 2.71 20.77 -0.78
CA SER A 374 1.47 21.21 -0.12
C SER A 374 0.76 20.11 0.67
N LEU A 375 1.23 18.84 0.62
CA LEU A 375 0.61 17.66 1.23
C LEU A 375 -0.85 17.38 0.78
N THR A 376 -1.44 18.28 0.01
CA THR A 376 -2.78 18.14 -0.56
C THR A 376 -2.75 17.31 -1.84
N ASN A 377 -1.65 17.36 -2.57
CA ASN A 377 -1.48 16.73 -3.86
C ASN A 377 -0.69 15.43 -3.72
N SER A 378 -1.18 14.34 -4.30
CA SER A 378 -0.45 13.09 -4.40
C SER A 378 -0.35 12.62 -5.84
N TYR A 379 0.79 12.06 -6.17
CA TYR A 379 1.17 11.60 -7.50
C TYR A 379 1.57 10.13 -7.41
N ARG A 380 1.11 9.32 -8.36
CA ARG A 380 1.56 7.94 -8.51
C ARG A 380 1.95 7.70 -9.95
N ALA A 381 3.16 7.21 -10.14
CA ALA A 381 3.61 6.65 -11.41
C ALA A 381 3.66 5.12 -11.30
N SER A 382 3.34 4.43 -12.38
CA SER A 382 3.47 2.97 -12.47
C SER A 382 4.07 2.56 -13.80
N LEU A 383 4.87 1.49 -13.75
CA LEU A 383 5.45 0.82 -14.92
C LEU A 383 5.23 -0.67 -14.78
N GLY A 384 4.79 -1.31 -15.84
CA GLY A 384 4.50 -2.75 -15.83
C GLY A 384 5.01 -3.45 -17.07
N ILE A 385 5.26 -4.74 -16.90
CA ILE A 385 5.47 -5.68 -18.00
C ILE A 385 4.54 -6.86 -17.81
N THR A 386 3.81 -7.21 -18.86
CA THR A 386 2.87 -8.34 -18.88
C THR A 386 3.28 -9.29 -19.99
N ARG A 387 3.38 -10.57 -19.65
CA ARG A 387 3.45 -11.67 -20.61
C ARG A 387 2.14 -12.42 -20.52
N GLN A 388 1.38 -12.48 -21.62
CA GLN A 388 0.07 -13.12 -21.62
C GLN A 388 -0.13 -13.95 -22.88
N GLU A 389 -0.82 -15.08 -22.71
CA GLU A 389 -1.18 -15.95 -23.82
C GLU A 389 -2.22 -15.28 -24.73
N LEU A 390 -2.04 -15.45 -26.05
CA LEU A 390 -3.00 -14.96 -27.04
C LEU A 390 -4.31 -15.75 -26.97
N VAL A 391 -5.43 -15.05 -26.82
CA VAL A 391 -6.76 -15.63 -26.78
C VAL A 391 -7.09 -16.43 -28.04
N PHE A 392 -6.53 -16.02 -29.20
CA PHE A 392 -6.84 -16.59 -30.52
C PHE A 392 -5.85 -17.67 -30.96
N ASP A 393 -4.69 -17.77 -30.31
CA ASP A 393 -3.59 -18.69 -30.68
C ASP A 393 -2.95 -19.27 -29.41
N PRO A 394 -3.59 -20.29 -28.81
CA PRO A 394 -3.11 -20.92 -27.59
C PRO A 394 -1.66 -21.41 -27.72
N GLY A 395 -0.85 -21.15 -26.68
CA GLY A 395 0.57 -21.45 -26.65
C GLY A 395 1.46 -20.33 -27.18
N LYS A 396 0.91 -19.30 -27.84
CA LYS A 396 1.64 -18.06 -28.16
C LYS A 396 1.36 -16.96 -27.18
N PHE A 397 2.37 -16.15 -26.90
CA PHE A 397 2.33 -15.09 -25.90
C PHE A 397 2.71 -13.77 -26.54
N PHE A 398 2.07 -12.70 -26.10
CA PHE A 398 2.50 -11.34 -26.32
C PHE A 398 3.18 -10.77 -25.08
N LEU A 399 3.98 -9.73 -25.28
CA LEU A 399 4.49 -8.86 -24.25
C LEU A 399 3.80 -7.49 -24.34
N ALA A 400 3.37 -6.97 -23.19
CA ALA A 400 2.87 -5.62 -23.09
C ALA A 400 3.71 -4.81 -22.09
N LEU A 401 4.02 -3.58 -22.45
CA LEU A 401 4.58 -2.58 -21.56
C LEU A 401 3.47 -1.63 -21.16
N SER A 402 3.29 -1.45 -19.86
CA SER A 402 2.28 -0.58 -19.27
C SER A 402 2.94 0.62 -18.61
N ALA A 403 2.43 1.82 -18.85
CA ALA A 403 2.79 3.03 -18.13
C ALA A 403 1.53 3.69 -17.58
N GLY A 404 1.53 4.08 -16.31
CA GLY A 404 0.38 4.70 -15.67
C GLY A 404 0.76 5.90 -14.84
N PHE A 405 -0.18 6.83 -14.72
CA PHE A 405 -0.07 8.02 -13.89
C PHE A 405 -1.39 8.28 -13.20
N ARG A 406 -1.32 8.62 -11.89
CA ARG A 406 -2.47 9.03 -11.09
C ARG A 406 -2.13 10.29 -10.32
N TYR A 407 -3.05 11.25 -10.33
CA TYR A 407 -2.98 12.48 -9.56
C TYR A 407 -4.23 12.62 -8.70
N HIS A 408 -4.06 13.00 -7.44
CA HIS A 408 -5.14 13.38 -6.54
C HIS A 408 -4.86 14.73 -5.89
N THR A 409 -5.90 15.50 -5.67
CA THR A 409 -5.86 16.69 -4.82
C THR A 409 -6.93 16.58 -3.74
N LYS A 410 -6.58 16.98 -2.51
CA LYS A 410 -7.44 17.01 -1.32
C LYS A 410 -8.02 18.40 -1.13
N PHE A 411 -9.28 18.51 -0.68
CA PHE A 411 -9.94 19.77 -0.38
C PHE A 411 -11.08 19.61 0.65
#